data_ccb7ffcbeca5d192276cf3ae10b431b1
#
_entry.id   ccb7ffcbeca5d192276cf3ae10b431b1
#
_cell.length_a   1.000
_cell.length_b   1.000
_cell.length_c   1.000
_cell.angle_alpha   90.00
_cell.angle_beta   90.00
_cell.angle_gamma   90.00
#
_symmetry.space_group_name_H-M   'P 1'
#
loop_
_entity.id
_entity.type
_entity.pdbx_description
1 polymer ?
#
loop_
_entity_poly.entity_id
_entity_poly.type
_entity_poly.pdbx_seq_one_letter_code
_entity_poly.pdbx_strand_id
1 'polypeptide(L)'
;MGIAIDPQERELRALQRMARWKGRRVLEIGCGDGRLTLRLASLGARISAIDPDASRVRLARVSLTRRNAKRIVYRVGRAERLPYRARQFDAVVFAWAL
;
A
#
# COMPACT_ATOMS: atom_id res chain seq x y z
N MET A 1 -10.78 -5.08 7.30
CA MET A 1 -9.91 -5.07 8.48
C MET A 1 -8.82 -4.03 8.28
N GLY A 2 -8.57 -3.18 9.28
CA GLY A 2 -7.51 -2.17 9.23
C GLY A 2 -6.26 -2.67 9.94
N ILE A 3 -5.10 -2.41 9.34
CA ILE A 3 -3.80 -2.78 9.90
C ILE A 3 -2.91 -1.55 9.91
N ALA A 4 -2.34 -1.22 11.07
CA ALA A 4 -1.34 -0.18 11.21
C ALA A 4 0.05 -0.82 11.17
N ILE A 5 0.92 -0.32 10.31
CA ILE A 5 2.21 -0.94 10.06
C ILE A 5 3.33 0.10 10.14
N ASP A 6 4.34 -0.24 10.92
CA ASP A 6 5.64 0.43 10.87
C ASP A 6 6.39 -0.09 9.64
N PRO A 7 6.96 0.77 8.77
CA PRO A 7 7.62 0.33 7.54
C PRO A 7 8.98 -0.35 7.72
N GLN A 8 9.31 -0.83 8.90
CA GLN A 8 10.55 -1.57 9.16
C GLN A 8 10.42 -3.05 8.82
N GLU A 9 11.53 -3.70 8.50
CA GLU A 9 11.53 -5.08 7.99
C GLU A 9 10.93 -6.11 8.94
N ARG A 10 11.12 -5.95 10.24
CA ARG A 10 10.54 -6.84 11.24
C ARG A 10 9.02 -6.85 11.20
N GLU A 11 8.42 -5.72 10.78
CA GLU A 11 6.97 -5.60 10.65
C GLU A 11 6.46 -6.42 9.46
N LEU A 12 7.26 -6.57 8.42
CA LEU A 12 6.90 -7.38 7.27
C LEU A 12 6.71 -8.85 7.66
N ARG A 13 7.55 -9.37 8.55
CA ARG A 13 7.41 -10.74 9.05
C ARG A 13 6.11 -10.93 9.82
N ALA A 14 5.72 -9.94 10.62
CA ALA A 14 4.45 -9.96 11.32
C ALA A 14 3.28 -9.94 10.33
N LEU A 15 3.38 -9.15 9.27
CA LEU A 15 2.38 -9.12 8.21
C LEU A 15 2.21 -10.46 7.52
N GLN A 16 3.30 -11.11 7.19
CA GLN A 16 3.27 -12.41 6.54
C GLN A 16 2.56 -13.46 7.38
N ARG A 17 2.65 -13.35 8.70
CA ARG A 17 1.97 -14.26 9.64
C ARG A 17 0.51 -13.89 9.86
N MET A 18 0.15 -12.62 9.72
CA MET A 18 -1.19 -12.12 10.04
C MET A 18 -2.21 -12.35 8.94
N ALA A 19 -1.76 -12.41 7.69
CA ALA A 19 -2.70 -12.48 6.56
C ALA A 19 -2.06 -13.13 5.34
N ARG A 20 -2.90 -13.79 4.55
CA ARG A 20 -2.53 -14.20 3.20
C ARG A 20 -2.80 -13.01 2.27
N TRP A 21 -1.76 -12.47 1.69
CA TRP A 21 -1.87 -11.29 0.86
C TRP A 21 -2.18 -11.58 -0.61
N LYS A 22 -1.90 -12.79 -1.06
CA LYS A 22 -2.09 -13.16 -2.47
C LYS A 22 -3.53 -12.95 -2.91
N GLY A 23 -3.72 -12.14 -3.94
CA GLY A 23 -5.02 -11.82 -4.49
C GLY A 23 -5.86 -10.85 -3.65
N ARG A 24 -5.36 -10.43 -2.49
CA ARG A 24 -6.09 -9.48 -1.65
C ARG A 24 -6.06 -8.08 -2.24
N ARG A 25 -7.18 -7.39 -2.14
CA ARG A 25 -7.30 -5.98 -2.53
C ARG A 25 -7.00 -5.13 -1.31
N VAL A 26 -5.95 -4.35 -1.39
CA VAL A 26 -5.44 -3.57 -0.25
C VAL A 26 -5.47 -2.09 -0.58
N LEU A 27 -5.98 -1.30 0.36
CA LEU A 27 -5.81 0.14 0.35
C LEU A 27 -4.69 0.48 1.34
N GLU A 28 -3.62 1.09 0.83
CA GLU A 28 -2.53 1.59 1.67
C GLU A 28 -2.61 3.10 1.78
N ILE A 29 -2.70 3.59 3.01
CA ILE A 29 -2.80 5.03 3.31
C ILE A 29 -1.47 5.49 3.88
N GLY A 30 -0.88 6.53 3.27
CA GLY A 30 0.43 7.03 3.64
C GLY A 30 1.57 6.22 3.03
N CYS A 31 1.46 5.91 1.74
CA CYS A 31 2.42 5.01 1.07
C CYS A 31 3.82 5.61 0.90
N GLY A 32 3.96 6.92 0.97
CA GLY A 32 5.24 7.59 0.76
C GLY A 32 5.87 7.23 -0.58
N ASP A 33 7.14 6.82 -0.56
CA ASP A 33 7.88 6.41 -1.75
C ASP A 33 7.59 4.97 -2.21
N GLY A 34 6.70 4.26 -1.54
CA GLY A 34 6.23 2.95 -1.97
C GLY A 34 7.01 1.75 -1.45
N ARG A 35 7.86 1.90 -0.46
CA ARG A 35 8.66 0.78 0.05
C ARG A 35 7.79 -0.38 0.54
N LEU A 36 6.82 -0.10 1.40
CA LEU A 36 5.90 -1.13 1.89
C LEU A 36 4.99 -1.62 0.77
N THR A 37 4.54 -0.72 -0.10
CA THR A 37 3.71 -1.07 -1.25
C THR A 37 4.34 -2.16 -2.10
N LEU A 38 5.62 -2.00 -2.43
CA LEU A 38 6.35 -2.98 -3.24
C LEU A 38 6.44 -4.33 -2.54
N ARG A 39 6.62 -4.33 -1.24
CA ARG A 39 6.68 -5.57 -0.44
C ARG A 39 5.34 -6.29 -0.42
N LEU A 40 4.25 -5.56 -0.21
CA LEU A 40 2.90 -6.13 -0.26
C LEU A 40 2.59 -6.71 -1.64
N ALA A 41 2.99 -6.01 -2.70
CA ALA A 41 2.85 -6.50 -4.06
C ALA A 41 3.64 -7.79 -4.29
N SER A 42 4.85 -7.89 -3.72
CA SER A 42 5.67 -9.10 -3.81
C SER A 42 5.01 -10.29 -3.11
N LEU A 43 4.16 -10.05 -2.14
CA LEU A 43 3.37 -11.08 -1.47
C LEU A 43 2.08 -11.43 -2.24
N GLY A 44 1.85 -10.81 -3.38
CA GLY A 44 0.73 -11.10 -4.26
C GLY A 44 -0.49 -10.23 -4.09
N ALA A 45 -0.44 -9.19 -3.26
CA ALA A 45 -1.56 -8.27 -3.08
C ALA A 45 -1.74 -7.35 -4.29
N ARG A 46 -2.96 -6.88 -4.48
CA ARG A 46 -3.29 -5.78 -5.39
C ARG A 46 -3.51 -4.54 -4.55
N ILE A 47 -2.79 -3.47 -4.85
CA ILE A 47 -2.71 -2.34 -3.94
C ILE A 47 -3.12 -1.04 -4.64
N SER A 48 -4.05 -0.35 -3.99
CA SER A 48 -4.30 1.07 -4.25
C SER A 48 -3.63 1.85 -3.12
N ALA A 49 -2.60 2.61 -3.46
CA ALA A 49 -1.78 3.31 -2.48
C ALA A 49 -1.95 4.81 -2.63
N ILE A 50 -2.18 5.50 -1.53
CA ILE A 50 -2.35 6.95 -1.53
C ILE A 50 -1.39 7.62 -0.57
N ASP A 51 -1.01 8.85 -0.91
CA ASP A 51 -0.24 9.73 -0.06
C ASP A 51 -0.59 11.18 -0.41
N PRO A 52 -0.67 12.10 0.57
CA PRO A 52 -0.96 13.48 0.28
C PRO A 52 0.19 14.21 -0.43
N ASP A 53 1.40 13.68 -0.36
CA ASP A 53 2.59 14.29 -0.95
C ASP A 53 2.77 13.84 -2.39
N ALA A 54 2.45 14.73 -3.34
CA ALA A 54 2.55 14.44 -4.77
C ALA A 54 3.97 14.07 -5.22
N SER A 55 5.00 14.66 -4.59
CA SER A 55 6.39 14.36 -4.96
C SER A 55 6.78 12.94 -4.56
N ARG A 56 6.31 12.46 -3.43
CA ARG A 56 6.54 11.07 -3.00
C ARG A 56 5.81 10.08 -3.90
N VAL A 57 4.58 10.38 -4.25
CA VAL A 57 3.81 9.55 -5.18
C VAL A 57 4.52 9.45 -6.53
N ARG A 58 5.10 10.56 -7.00
CA ARG A 58 5.87 10.57 -8.24
C ARG A 58 7.09 9.65 -8.15
N LEU A 59 7.84 9.72 -7.04
CA LEU A 59 8.98 8.83 -6.80
C LEU A 59 8.54 7.37 -6.75
N ALA A 60 7.42 7.08 -6.09
CA ALA A 60 6.90 5.72 -6.03
C ALA A 60 6.57 5.19 -7.43
N ARG A 61 5.94 6.00 -8.27
CA ARG A 61 5.63 5.61 -9.66
C ARG A 61 6.87 5.31 -10.47
N VAL A 62 7.93 6.08 -10.29
CA VAL A 62 9.21 5.87 -11.00
C VAL A 62 9.84 4.52 -10.64
N SER A 63 9.60 4.04 -9.42
CA SER A 63 10.14 2.78 -8.95
C SER A 63 9.37 1.54 -9.45
N LEU A 64 8.25 1.74 -10.14
CA LEU A 64 7.44 0.62 -10.64
C LEU A 64 8.15 -0.10 -11.78
N THR A 65 8.21 -1.42 -11.67
CA THR A 65 8.57 -2.29 -12.80
C THR A 65 7.30 -2.65 -13.57
N ARG A 66 7.45 -3.22 -14.77
CA ARG A 66 6.29 -3.74 -15.53
C ARG A 66 5.49 -4.74 -14.71
N ARG A 67 6.18 -5.58 -13.95
CA ARG A 67 5.56 -6.61 -13.13
C ARG A 67 4.72 -6.00 -12.02
N ASN A 68 5.27 -5.03 -11.31
CA ASN A 68 4.61 -4.37 -10.18
C ASN A 68 3.46 -3.47 -10.63
N ALA A 69 3.60 -2.82 -11.78
CA ALA A 69 2.59 -1.91 -12.31
C ALA A 69 1.23 -2.58 -12.53
N LYS A 70 1.20 -3.89 -12.70
CA LYS A 70 -0.05 -4.64 -12.84
C LYS A 70 -0.82 -4.76 -11.53
N ARG A 71 -0.16 -4.56 -10.40
CA ARG A 71 -0.73 -4.79 -9.07
C ARG A 71 -0.84 -3.54 -8.22
N ILE A 72 -0.23 -2.44 -8.63
CA ILE A 72 -0.12 -1.23 -7.83
C ILE A 72 -0.66 -0.03 -8.60
N VAL A 73 -1.56 0.70 -7.96
CA VAL A 73 -2.00 2.02 -8.43
C VAL A 73 -1.68 3.04 -7.35
N TYR A 74 -0.85 4.03 -7.69
CA TYR A 74 -0.51 5.13 -6.80
C TYR A 74 -1.36 6.36 -7.12
N ARG A 75 -1.89 7.00 -6.09
CA ARG A 75 -2.64 8.26 -6.24
C ARG A 75 -2.29 9.24 -5.14
N VAL A 76 -2.31 10.51 -5.47
CA VAL A 76 -2.30 11.57 -4.46
C VAL A 76 -3.67 11.61 -3.80
N GLY A 77 -3.69 11.51 -2.48
CA GLY A 77 -4.93 11.50 -1.74
C GLY A 77 -4.71 11.51 -0.24
N ARG A 78 -5.77 11.78 0.50
CA ARG A 78 -5.77 11.87 1.96
C ARG A 78 -6.73 10.87 2.56
N ALA A 79 -6.41 10.41 3.77
CA ALA A 79 -7.26 9.47 4.51
C ALA A 79 -8.66 10.04 4.76
N GLU A 80 -8.78 11.36 4.95
CA GLU A 80 -10.05 12.03 5.25
C GLU A 80 -10.99 12.11 4.05
N ARG A 81 -10.48 11.88 2.85
CA ARG A 81 -11.27 11.98 1.63
C ARG A 81 -10.86 10.90 0.65
N LEU A 82 -11.36 9.70 0.89
CA LEU A 82 -11.03 8.54 0.06
C LEU A 82 -11.94 8.48 -1.17
N PRO A 83 -11.36 8.33 -2.38
CA PRO A 83 -12.12 8.22 -3.62
C PRO A 83 -12.63 6.78 -3.86
N TYR A 84 -12.84 6.01 -2.81
CA TYR A 84 -13.17 4.61 -2.90
C TYR A 84 -14.51 4.30 -2.24
N ARG A 85 -15.15 3.27 -2.75
CA ARG A 85 -16.42 2.78 -2.19
C ARG A 85 -16.15 1.93 -0.96
N ALA A 86 -17.13 1.88 -0.05
CA ALA A 86 -17.12 0.93 1.05
C ALA A 86 -17.02 -0.50 0.51
N ARG A 87 -16.27 -1.34 1.19
CA ARG A 87 -16.05 -2.76 0.84
C ARG A 87 -15.32 -2.99 -0.49
N GLN A 88 -14.69 -1.98 -1.04
CA GLN A 88 -13.86 -2.15 -2.24
C GLN A 88 -12.59 -2.93 -1.94
N PHE A 89 -12.12 -2.91 -0.70
CA PHE A 89 -10.88 -3.53 -0.28
C PHE A 89 -11.09 -4.60 0.78
N ASP A 90 -10.23 -5.61 0.76
CA ASP A 90 -10.20 -6.67 1.75
C ASP A 90 -9.48 -6.22 3.03
N ALA A 91 -8.52 -5.30 2.90
CA ALA A 91 -7.78 -4.76 4.02
C ALA A 91 -7.40 -3.30 3.76
N VAL A 92 -7.30 -2.53 4.83
CA VAL A 92 -6.77 -1.15 4.81
C VAL A 92 -5.52 -1.13 5.67
N VAL A 93 -4.42 -0.67 5.08
CA VAL A 93 -3.12 -0.60 5.73
C VAL A 93 -2.75 0.86 5.90
N PHE A 94 -2.48 1.26 7.14
CA PHE A 94 -1.95 2.58 7.45
C PHE A 94 -0.44 2.46 7.61
N ALA A 95 0.29 2.99 6.64
CA ALA A 95 1.74 3.01 6.71
C ALA A 95 2.18 4.26 7.46
N TRP A 96 2.86 4.07 8.57
CA TRP A 96 3.35 5.17 9.38
C TRP A 96 4.75 5.55 8.93
N ALA A 97 4.91 6.77 8.49
CA ALA A 97 6.23 7.36 8.36
C ALA A 97 6.57 8.02 9.70
N LEU A 98 7.26 7.31 10.52
CA LEU A 98 7.77 7.87 11.78
C LEU A 98 9.07 8.60 11.52
#